data_b6ea37e8cff9c16babe816a35eb79907
#
_entry.id   b6ea37e8cff9c16babe816a35eb79907
#
_cell.length_a   1.000
_cell.length_b   1.000
_cell.length_c   1.000
_cell.angle_alpha   90.00
_cell.angle_beta   90.00
_cell.angle_gamma   90.00
#
_symmetry.space_group_name_H-M   'P 1'
#
loop_
_entity.id
_entity.type
_entity.pdbx_description
1 polymer ?
#
loop_
_entity_poly.entity_id
_entity_poly.type
_entity_poly.pdbx_seq_one_letter_code
_entity_poly.pdbx_strand_id
1 'polypeptide(L)'
;MIQVDALIIGAGPIGGYLARKLCHAGHTVLIIEEHDQIGRPFQCAGLVNPGSMEKVGLESTALTRIWGARIHGPSGTLVEIGTPERTRTWSVCRKLFDEAIVAQAISAGCSIMLNSTPKNTSISEDYIITTLSTDGGELTVKSKVLLGCDGAHSWVRRYHRMGRVRETMIGFQIDVTGYQHKDGKLDMYTGQQIAPGFFAWAIPTGTTTRIGTFSRPDLLGEISSEETLTELLNHELWKDRFEGCSEVGRYCGPVPAKPVKKPALGRVFLFGDAAGLCKPTTGGGIGPGFTHVDNSLELVSKVIESDNINSNATDRWARQIIKPIMKKHDRARALRDFFLTNSTDEELDSIFRVWARPEVIELIQKYGEIENPVPLGLKMLKDVPEFRRIALRAANSLIFA
;
A
#
# COMPACT_ATOMS: atom_id res chain seq x y z
N MET A 1 19.14 9.72 -28.75
CA MET A 1 18.37 10.47 -27.73
C MET A 1 16.87 10.23 -28.01
N ILE A 2 16.12 9.72 -27.05
CA ILE A 2 14.66 9.55 -27.14
C ILE A 2 14.00 10.85 -26.62
N GLN A 3 12.89 11.25 -27.21
CA GLN A 3 12.12 12.40 -26.75
C GLN A 3 10.68 11.99 -26.45
N VAL A 4 10.17 12.34 -25.26
CA VAL A 4 8.80 12.05 -24.78
C VAL A 4 8.29 13.22 -23.92
N ASP A 5 6.99 13.28 -23.70
CA ASP A 5 6.42 14.25 -22.76
C ASP A 5 6.65 13.82 -21.30
N ALA A 6 6.50 12.55 -21.01
CA ALA A 6 6.67 12.02 -19.65
C ALA A 6 7.61 10.81 -19.63
N LEU A 7 8.62 10.85 -18.75
CA LEU A 7 9.44 9.72 -18.38
C LEU A 7 8.99 9.20 -17.00
N ILE A 8 8.54 7.96 -16.93
CA ILE A 8 8.11 7.28 -15.69
C ILE A 8 9.21 6.29 -15.28
N ILE A 9 9.65 6.37 -14.02
CA ILE A 9 10.59 5.43 -13.43
C ILE A 9 9.81 4.42 -12.60
N GLY A 10 9.83 3.15 -13.02
CA GLY A 10 9.16 2.02 -12.38
C GLY A 10 7.87 1.58 -13.09
N ALA A 11 7.83 0.30 -13.49
CA ALA A 11 6.71 -0.36 -14.16
C ALA A 11 5.79 -1.13 -13.18
N GLY A 12 5.72 -0.70 -11.92
CA GLY A 12 4.74 -1.21 -10.97
C GLY A 12 3.32 -0.70 -11.28
N PRO A 13 2.31 -1.09 -10.46
CA PRO A 13 0.90 -0.77 -10.72
C PRO A 13 0.63 0.73 -10.80
N ILE A 14 1.38 1.54 -10.04
CA ILE A 14 1.21 3.00 -10.04
C ILE A 14 1.78 3.62 -11.31
N GLY A 15 2.97 3.16 -11.75
CA GLY A 15 3.60 3.63 -13.00
C GLY A 15 2.77 3.27 -14.22
N GLY A 16 2.30 2.02 -14.32
CA GLY A 16 1.43 1.57 -15.41
C GLY A 16 0.09 2.32 -15.43
N TYR A 17 -0.55 2.52 -14.26
CA TYR A 17 -1.81 3.27 -14.18
C TYR A 17 -1.63 4.74 -14.59
N LEU A 18 -0.58 5.40 -14.12
CA LEU A 18 -0.25 6.79 -14.49
C LEU A 18 0.05 6.92 -15.98
N ALA A 19 0.84 6.00 -16.54
CA ALA A 19 1.16 5.98 -17.97
C ALA A 19 -0.11 5.88 -18.84
N ARG A 20 -1.02 4.93 -18.50
CA ARG A 20 -2.29 4.79 -19.19
C ARG A 20 -3.10 6.10 -19.17
N LYS A 21 -3.18 6.76 -18.01
CA LYS A 21 -3.91 8.03 -17.86
C LYS A 21 -3.32 9.14 -18.70
N LEU A 22 -1.98 9.26 -18.72
CA LEU A 22 -1.28 10.27 -19.52
C LEU A 22 -1.40 10.01 -21.03
N CYS A 23 -1.31 8.75 -21.48
CA CYS A 23 -1.54 8.39 -22.88
C CYS A 23 -2.97 8.73 -23.31
N HIS A 24 -3.99 8.44 -22.47
CA HIS A 24 -5.37 8.85 -22.76
C HIS A 24 -5.57 10.37 -22.77
N ALA A 25 -4.72 11.13 -22.09
CA ALA A 25 -4.69 12.59 -22.16
C ALA A 25 -3.92 13.12 -23.39
N GLY A 26 -3.39 12.24 -24.25
CA GLY A 26 -2.69 12.60 -25.48
C GLY A 26 -1.19 12.81 -25.35
N HIS A 27 -0.59 12.50 -24.21
CA HIS A 27 0.84 12.67 -23.98
C HIS A 27 1.65 11.44 -24.42
N THR A 28 2.85 11.67 -24.94
CA THR A 28 3.83 10.61 -25.22
C THR A 28 4.53 10.18 -23.95
N VAL A 29 4.50 8.88 -23.64
CA VAL A 29 4.98 8.34 -22.36
C VAL A 29 5.98 7.21 -22.58
N LEU A 30 7.09 7.25 -21.85
CA LEU A 30 8.03 6.15 -21.72
C LEU A 30 8.09 5.70 -20.25
N ILE A 31 7.89 4.41 -20.00
CA ILE A 31 8.19 3.76 -18.72
C ILE A 31 9.57 3.10 -18.82
N ILE A 32 10.39 3.23 -17.80
CA ILE A 32 11.57 2.38 -17.60
C ILE A 32 11.42 1.53 -16.36
N GLU A 33 11.92 0.30 -16.41
CA GLU A 33 11.92 -0.68 -15.32
C GLU A 33 13.30 -1.29 -15.17
N GLU A 34 13.79 -1.40 -13.93
CA GLU A 34 15.11 -1.94 -13.63
C GLU A 34 15.24 -3.45 -13.85
N HIS A 35 14.12 -4.19 -13.73
CA HIS A 35 14.09 -5.64 -13.87
C HIS A 35 13.78 -6.07 -15.32
N ASP A 36 14.07 -7.32 -15.60
CA ASP A 36 13.75 -8.00 -16.87
C ASP A 36 12.26 -8.39 -16.97
N GLN A 37 11.53 -8.36 -15.86
CA GLN A 37 10.12 -8.72 -15.77
C GLN A 37 9.34 -7.75 -14.87
N ILE A 38 8.12 -7.42 -15.30
CA ILE A 38 7.18 -6.63 -14.50
C ILE A 38 6.67 -7.47 -13.32
N GLY A 39 6.51 -6.82 -12.13
CA GLY A 39 5.96 -7.47 -10.95
C GLY A 39 6.91 -8.47 -10.27
N ARG A 40 8.19 -8.43 -10.60
CA ARG A 40 9.28 -9.15 -9.92
C ARG A 40 10.33 -8.15 -9.41
N PRO A 41 11.01 -8.43 -8.26
CA PRO A 41 10.73 -9.48 -7.28
C PRO A 41 9.38 -9.28 -6.56
N PHE A 42 8.83 -10.36 -6.02
CA PHE A 42 7.55 -10.35 -5.30
C PHE A 42 7.72 -9.70 -3.91
N GLN A 43 6.96 -8.67 -3.58
CA GLN A 43 7.14 -7.93 -2.31
C GLN A 43 5.82 -7.50 -1.63
N CYS A 44 4.67 -8.05 -2.03
CA CYS A 44 3.38 -7.52 -1.59
C CYS A 44 2.41 -8.64 -1.21
N ALA A 45 1.59 -8.42 -0.17
CA ALA A 45 0.50 -9.32 0.22
C ALA A 45 -0.58 -9.49 -0.86
N GLY A 46 -0.63 -8.59 -1.87
CA GLY A 46 -1.48 -8.74 -3.03
C GLY A 46 -2.96 -8.48 -2.77
N LEU A 47 -3.31 -7.66 -1.78
CA LEU A 47 -4.70 -7.28 -1.52
C LEU A 47 -5.07 -6.00 -2.27
N VAL A 48 -6.13 -6.09 -3.09
CA VAL A 48 -6.65 -4.97 -3.88
C VAL A 48 -8.10 -4.73 -3.49
N ASN A 49 -8.43 -3.50 -3.06
CA ASN A 49 -9.81 -3.14 -2.69
C ASN A 49 -10.72 -3.04 -3.94
N PRO A 50 -12.06 -3.20 -3.78
CA PRO A 50 -13.00 -3.19 -4.90
C PRO A 50 -12.91 -1.94 -5.78
N GLY A 51 -12.83 -0.74 -5.17
CA GLY A 51 -12.74 0.50 -5.94
C GLY A 51 -11.44 0.65 -6.74
N SER A 52 -10.34 0.05 -6.29
CA SER A 52 -9.09 0.00 -7.08
C SER A 52 -9.17 -1.03 -8.20
N MET A 53 -9.82 -2.17 -7.95
CA MET A 53 -10.05 -3.20 -8.94
C MET A 53 -10.94 -2.68 -10.08
N GLU A 54 -12.05 -2.01 -9.74
CA GLU A 54 -12.96 -1.39 -10.69
C GLU A 54 -12.27 -0.36 -11.62
N LYS A 55 -11.34 0.46 -11.07
CA LYS A 55 -10.58 1.45 -11.86
C LYS A 55 -9.75 0.83 -12.99
N VAL A 56 -9.35 -0.42 -12.85
CA VAL A 56 -8.52 -1.12 -13.83
C VAL A 56 -9.26 -2.23 -14.56
N GLY A 57 -10.40 -2.72 -14.04
CA GLY A 57 -11.21 -3.79 -14.66
C GLY A 57 -10.45 -5.11 -14.75
N LEU A 58 -9.71 -5.48 -13.70
CA LEU A 58 -8.82 -6.63 -13.72
C LEU A 58 -9.24 -7.74 -12.74
N GLU A 59 -10.55 -7.90 -12.49
CA GLU A 59 -11.10 -8.96 -11.65
C GLU A 59 -10.67 -10.35 -12.12
N SER A 60 -10.43 -10.53 -13.42
CA SER A 60 -9.94 -11.80 -14.00
C SER A 60 -8.53 -12.19 -13.52
N THR A 61 -7.75 -11.26 -12.96
CA THR A 61 -6.44 -11.54 -12.37
C THR A 61 -6.50 -11.92 -10.89
N ALA A 62 -7.72 -11.90 -10.30
CA ALA A 62 -7.92 -12.24 -8.91
C ALA A 62 -7.73 -13.75 -8.68
N LEU A 63 -7.02 -14.09 -7.61
CA LEU A 63 -6.82 -15.46 -7.15
C LEU A 63 -7.97 -15.88 -6.22
N THR A 64 -8.40 -14.96 -5.35
CA THR A 64 -9.49 -15.23 -4.40
C THR A 64 -10.28 -13.97 -4.15
N ARG A 65 -11.60 -14.11 -4.13
CA ARG A 65 -12.53 -13.10 -3.66
C ARG A 65 -12.66 -13.21 -2.13
N ILE A 66 -12.29 -12.15 -1.42
CA ILE A 66 -12.35 -12.10 0.04
C ILE A 66 -13.53 -11.21 0.46
N TRP A 67 -14.47 -11.79 1.20
CA TRP A 67 -15.66 -11.10 1.68
C TRP A 67 -15.68 -10.93 3.21
N GLY A 68 -14.74 -11.55 3.94
CA GLY A 68 -14.71 -11.47 5.39
C GLY A 68 -13.33 -11.67 5.98
N ALA A 69 -13.29 -11.60 7.30
CA ALA A 69 -12.11 -11.83 8.11
C ALA A 69 -12.43 -12.55 9.41
N ARG A 70 -11.49 -13.36 9.87
CA ARG A 70 -11.40 -13.89 11.24
C ARG A 70 -10.27 -13.15 11.93
N ILE A 71 -10.59 -12.39 12.95
CA ILE A 71 -9.63 -11.55 13.67
C ILE A 71 -9.43 -12.16 15.05
N HIS A 72 -8.21 -12.60 15.32
CA HIS A 72 -7.81 -13.29 16.54
C HIS A 72 -7.15 -12.29 17.50
N GLY A 73 -7.73 -12.11 18.69
CA GLY A 73 -7.14 -11.36 19.79
C GLY A 73 -5.99 -12.13 20.45
N PRO A 74 -5.12 -11.47 21.24
CA PRO A 74 -3.93 -12.09 21.82
C PRO A 74 -4.21 -13.35 22.65
N SER A 75 -5.33 -13.40 23.37
CA SER A 75 -5.78 -14.57 24.17
C SER A 75 -6.64 -15.56 23.39
N GLY A 76 -6.74 -15.44 22.06
CA GLY A 76 -7.54 -16.33 21.22
C GLY A 76 -9.01 -15.91 21.06
N THR A 77 -9.46 -14.78 21.62
CA THR A 77 -10.81 -14.26 21.35
C THR A 77 -10.99 -14.02 19.86
N LEU A 78 -12.04 -14.61 19.27
CA LEU A 78 -12.31 -14.54 17.84
C LEU A 78 -13.40 -13.52 17.53
N VAL A 79 -13.13 -12.60 16.62
CA VAL A 79 -14.10 -11.71 15.98
C VAL A 79 -14.22 -12.09 14.52
N GLU A 80 -15.38 -12.59 14.10
CA GLU A 80 -15.63 -13.02 12.73
C GLU A 80 -16.58 -12.04 12.05
N ILE A 81 -16.15 -11.44 10.94
CA ILE A 81 -16.86 -10.38 10.23
C ILE A 81 -16.96 -10.65 8.74
N GLY A 82 -17.92 -9.99 8.11
CA GLY A 82 -18.16 -10.06 6.66
C GLY A 82 -19.29 -11.00 6.28
N THR A 83 -19.84 -10.77 5.10
CA THR A 83 -20.91 -11.57 4.50
C THR A 83 -20.59 -11.88 3.04
N PRO A 84 -21.00 -13.05 2.50
CA PRO A 84 -20.67 -13.47 1.13
C PRO A 84 -21.17 -12.50 0.05
N GLU A 85 -22.21 -11.73 0.35
CA GLU A 85 -22.82 -10.80 -0.61
C GLU A 85 -21.92 -9.59 -0.92
N ARG A 86 -21.00 -9.26 0.02
CA ARG A 86 -20.15 -8.06 -0.10
C ARG A 86 -18.68 -8.39 -0.20
N THR A 87 -18.08 -8.20 -1.38
CA THR A 87 -16.62 -8.27 -1.55
C THR A 87 -15.94 -7.16 -0.75
N ARG A 88 -14.96 -7.53 0.09
CA ARG A 88 -14.17 -6.60 0.89
C ARG A 88 -12.82 -6.29 0.25
N THR A 89 -12.22 -7.30 -0.36
CA THR A 89 -10.95 -7.18 -1.07
C THR A 89 -10.77 -8.37 -2.02
N TRP A 90 -9.83 -8.23 -2.95
CA TRP A 90 -9.37 -9.30 -3.81
C TRP A 90 -7.93 -9.65 -3.46
N SER A 91 -7.59 -10.93 -3.37
CA SER A 91 -6.19 -11.33 -3.45
C SER A 91 -5.82 -11.54 -4.91
N VAL A 92 -4.66 -11.04 -5.32
CA VAL A 92 -4.17 -11.09 -6.69
C VAL A 92 -2.75 -11.65 -6.76
N CYS A 93 -2.43 -12.26 -7.91
CA CYS A 93 -1.04 -12.44 -8.29
C CYS A 93 -0.48 -11.10 -8.75
N ARG A 94 0.42 -10.49 -7.97
CA ARG A 94 0.97 -9.17 -8.27
C ARG A 94 1.72 -9.13 -9.60
N LYS A 95 2.38 -10.22 -10.00
CA LYS A 95 3.00 -10.30 -11.32
C LYS A 95 1.94 -10.11 -12.41
N LEU A 96 0.90 -10.94 -12.43
CA LEU A 96 -0.15 -10.88 -13.45
C LEU A 96 -0.93 -9.55 -13.41
N PHE A 97 -1.20 -9.05 -12.21
CA PHE A 97 -1.93 -7.80 -12.03
C PHE A 97 -1.11 -6.60 -12.53
N ASP A 98 0.18 -6.53 -12.18
CA ASP A 98 1.06 -5.44 -12.60
C ASP A 98 1.33 -5.49 -14.12
N GLU A 99 1.59 -6.70 -14.67
CA GLU A 99 1.71 -6.93 -16.12
C GLU A 99 0.46 -6.48 -16.88
N ALA A 100 -0.74 -6.80 -16.37
CA ALA A 100 -2.00 -6.41 -16.99
C ALA A 100 -2.22 -4.89 -16.99
N ILE A 101 -1.87 -4.20 -15.91
CA ILE A 101 -1.93 -2.72 -15.86
C ILE A 101 -0.98 -2.09 -16.87
N VAL A 102 0.26 -2.59 -16.95
CA VAL A 102 1.24 -2.08 -17.93
C VAL A 102 0.83 -2.41 -19.36
N ALA A 103 0.24 -3.59 -19.61
CA ALA A 103 -0.33 -3.94 -20.92
C ALA A 103 -1.44 -2.96 -21.32
N GLN A 104 -2.29 -2.52 -20.39
CA GLN A 104 -3.29 -1.47 -20.65
C GLN A 104 -2.63 -0.13 -21.01
N ALA A 105 -1.49 0.21 -20.38
CA ALA A 105 -0.74 1.42 -20.73
C ALA A 105 -0.11 1.33 -22.13
N ILE A 106 0.47 0.18 -22.47
CA ILE A 106 1.02 -0.09 -23.81
C ILE A 106 -0.07 0.00 -24.86
N SER A 107 -1.25 -0.59 -24.61
CA SER A 107 -2.41 -0.52 -25.50
C SER A 107 -2.93 0.92 -25.68
N ALA A 108 -2.70 1.80 -24.70
CA ALA A 108 -2.99 3.23 -24.79
C ALA A 108 -1.87 4.06 -25.48
N GLY A 109 -0.79 3.42 -25.96
CA GLY A 109 0.30 4.07 -26.68
C GLY A 109 1.57 4.33 -25.88
N CYS A 110 1.67 3.81 -24.65
CA CYS A 110 2.88 3.92 -23.84
C CYS A 110 4.01 3.04 -24.40
N SER A 111 5.25 3.54 -24.40
CA SER A 111 6.44 2.75 -24.62
C SER A 111 7.05 2.29 -23.28
N ILE A 112 7.70 1.12 -23.28
CA ILE A 112 8.38 0.57 -22.11
C ILE A 112 9.80 0.10 -22.45
N MET A 113 10.71 0.27 -21.51
CA MET A 113 12.07 -0.30 -21.55
C MET A 113 12.34 -1.02 -20.24
N LEU A 114 12.57 -2.33 -20.32
CA LEU A 114 13.04 -3.18 -19.22
C LEU A 114 14.56 -3.09 -19.09
N ASN A 115 15.15 -3.67 -18.05
CA ASN A 115 16.60 -3.66 -17.77
C ASN A 115 17.19 -2.26 -17.86
N SER A 116 16.44 -1.25 -17.40
CA SER A 116 16.81 0.17 -17.59
C SER A 116 16.72 0.92 -16.27
N THR A 117 17.84 1.53 -15.87
CA THR A 117 17.95 2.29 -14.62
C THR A 117 18.40 3.72 -14.85
N PRO A 118 17.87 4.72 -14.12
CA PRO A 118 18.33 6.10 -14.22
C PRO A 118 19.68 6.28 -13.53
N LYS A 119 20.63 6.96 -14.17
CA LYS A 119 21.93 7.30 -13.61
C LYS A 119 22.01 8.74 -13.12
N ASN A 120 21.60 9.68 -13.96
CA ASN A 120 21.61 11.09 -13.62
C ASN A 120 20.53 11.86 -14.39
N THR A 121 20.24 13.07 -13.92
CA THR A 121 19.35 14.02 -14.62
C THR A 121 19.95 15.41 -14.64
N SER A 122 19.67 16.14 -15.74
CA SER A 122 19.90 17.59 -15.87
C SER A 122 18.55 18.25 -16.09
N ILE A 123 18.18 19.20 -15.23
CA ILE A 123 16.90 19.89 -15.26
C ILE A 123 17.11 21.27 -15.88
N SER A 124 16.35 21.59 -16.93
CA SER A 124 16.20 22.91 -17.53
C SER A 124 14.81 23.49 -17.21
N GLU A 125 14.53 24.70 -17.62
CA GLU A 125 13.21 25.33 -17.43
C GLU A 125 12.11 24.54 -18.14
N ASP A 126 12.37 24.03 -19.37
CA ASP A 126 11.39 23.43 -20.27
C ASP A 126 11.40 21.92 -20.29
N TYR A 127 12.50 21.28 -19.88
CA TYR A 127 12.69 19.82 -20.01
C TYR A 127 13.68 19.27 -18.99
N ILE A 128 13.69 17.95 -18.92
CA ILE A 128 14.65 17.16 -18.14
C ILE A 128 15.38 16.23 -19.12
N ILE A 129 16.68 16.16 -19.02
CA ILE A 129 17.50 15.14 -19.68
C ILE A 129 17.87 14.09 -18.64
N THR A 130 17.47 12.84 -18.87
CA THR A 130 17.81 11.71 -18.02
C THR A 130 18.74 10.75 -18.76
N THR A 131 19.89 10.44 -18.18
CA THR A 131 20.78 9.39 -18.68
C THR A 131 20.39 8.08 -18.02
N LEU A 132 20.16 7.06 -18.83
CA LEU A 132 19.81 5.71 -18.42
C LEU A 132 21.00 4.76 -18.64
N SER A 133 21.13 3.76 -17.79
CA SER A 133 21.89 2.53 -18.05
C SER A 133 20.94 1.48 -18.60
N THR A 134 21.27 0.87 -19.72
CA THR A 134 20.48 -0.19 -20.37
C THR A 134 21.43 -1.34 -20.76
N ASP A 135 20.88 -2.48 -21.18
CA ASP A 135 21.69 -3.60 -21.70
C ASP A 135 22.54 -3.19 -22.91
N GLY A 136 22.09 -2.22 -23.70
CA GLY A 136 22.79 -1.67 -24.87
C GLY A 136 23.78 -0.54 -24.54
N GLY A 137 24.01 -0.23 -23.26
CA GLY A 137 24.86 0.88 -22.82
C GLY A 137 24.08 2.10 -22.36
N GLU A 138 24.70 3.28 -22.39
CA GLU A 138 24.04 4.51 -21.95
C GLU A 138 23.08 5.07 -23.01
N LEU A 139 21.90 5.44 -22.56
CA LEU A 139 20.86 6.06 -23.38
C LEU A 139 20.39 7.37 -22.75
N THR A 140 20.16 8.38 -23.56
CA THR A 140 19.63 9.67 -23.08
C THR A 140 18.17 9.83 -23.48
N VAL A 141 17.34 10.21 -22.51
CA VAL A 141 15.93 10.56 -22.70
C VAL A 141 15.70 12.03 -22.34
N LYS A 142 15.06 12.77 -23.25
CA LYS A 142 14.56 14.12 -23.03
C LYS A 142 13.06 14.05 -22.73
N SER A 143 12.63 14.58 -21.60
CA SER A 143 11.21 14.61 -21.22
C SER A 143 10.77 15.96 -20.65
N LYS A 144 9.49 16.29 -20.74
CA LYS A 144 8.90 17.47 -20.11
C LYS A 144 8.76 17.28 -18.60
N VAL A 145 8.47 16.06 -18.15
CA VAL A 145 8.37 15.70 -16.72
C VAL A 145 9.07 14.38 -16.43
N LEU A 146 9.54 14.23 -15.18
CA LEU A 146 10.08 13.01 -14.61
C LEU A 146 9.20 12.54 -13.46
N LEU A 147 8.65 11.33 -13.54
CA LEU A 147 7.65 10.79 -12.64
C LEU A 147 8.20 9.56 -11.92
N GLY A 148 8.49 9.70 -10.62
CA GLY A 148 9.00 8.61 -9.78
C GLY A 148 7.87 7.73 -9.29
N CYS A 149 7.74 6.54 -9.87
CA CYS A 149 6.88 5.43 -9.47
C CYS A 149 7.71 4.21 -9.02
N ASP A 150 8.92 4.45 -8.59
CA ASP A 150 10.03 3.55 -8.35
C ASP A 150 10.09 3.00 -6.90
N GLY A 151 8.92 2.85 -6.29
CA GLY A 151 8.72 2.11 -5.05
C GLY A 151 9.35 2.74 -3.80
N ALA A 152 9.44 1.94 -2.74
CA ALA A 152 9.86 2.40 -1.43
C ALA A 152 11.30 2.93 -1.39
N HIS A 153 12.19 2.35 -2.19
CA HIS A 153 13.60 2.73 -2.31
C HIS A 153 13.85 3.81 -3.36
N SER A 154 12.84 4.53 -3.79
CA SER A 154 12.84 5.49 -4.89
C SER A 154 14.19 6.19 -5.13
N TRP A 155 14.75 5.96 -6.31
CA TRP A 155 15.92 6.66 -6.81
C TRP A 155 15.57 8.14 -7.07
N VAL A 156 14.42 8.42 -7.69
CA VAL A 156 13.97 9.79 -7.99
C VAL A 156 13.91 10.63 -6.72
N ARG A 157 13.27 10.10 -5.65
CA ARG A 157 13.19 10.79 -4.36
C ARG A 157 14.55 11.11 -3.76
N ARG A 158 15.46 10.13 -3.77
CA ARG A 158 16.80 10.28 -3.16
C ARG A 158 17.70 11.20 -3.98
N TYR A 159 17.73 11.01 -5.30
CA TYR A 159 18.56 11.78 -6.20
C TYR A 159 18.21 13.27 -6.17
N HIS A 160 16.91 13.59 -6.23
CA HIS A 160 16.42 14.97 -6.20
C HIS A 160 16.22 15.53 -4.78
N ARG A 161 16.63 14.81 -3.73
CA ARG A 161 16.55 15.24 -2.32
C ARG A 161 15.14 15.73 -1.93
N MET A 162 14.10 15.02 -2.36
CA MET A 162 12.70 15.37 -2.12
C MET A 162 12.20 15.02 -0.71
N GLY A 163 13.11 14.64 0.18
CA GLY A 163 12.84 14.33 1.58
C GLY A 163 12.88 12.85 1.87
N ARG A 164 12.68 12.51 3.17
CA ARG A 164 12.66 11.12 3.66
C ARG A 164 11.24 10.72 4.01
N VAL A 165 10.90 9.47 3.76
CA VAL A 165 9.74 8.83 4.37
C VAL A 165 10.05 8.67 5.86
N ARG A 166 9.17 9.20 6.72
CA ARG A 166 9.43 9.29 8.17
C ARG A 166 8.94 8.08 8.95
N GLU A 167 8.13 7.24 8.32
CA GLU A 167 7.64 5.99 8.87
C GLU A 167 7.69 4.92 7.80
N THR A 168 8.44 3.88 8.06
CA THR A 168 8.52 2.69 7.21
C THR A 168 8.30 1.49 8.10
N MET A 169 7.34 0.65 7.74
CA MET A 169 7.14 -0.66 8.34
C MET A 169 7.89 -1.70 7.50
N ILE A 170 8.17 -2.85 8.09
CA ILE A 170 8.72 -4.00 7.39
C ILE A 170 7.63 -5.05 7.30
N GLY A 171 7.33 -5.53 6.10
CA GLY A 171 6.50 -6.69 5.85
C GLY A 171 7.38 -7.91 5.59
N PHE A 172 7.19 -8.98 6.34
CA PHE A 172 7.80 -10.28 6.09
C PHE A 172 6.70 -11.31 5.89
N GLN A 173 6.79 -12.13 4.85
CA GLN A 173 5.76 -13.11 4.52
C GLN A 173 6.32 -14.33 3.81
N ILE A 174 5.61 -15.45 3.97
CA ILE A 174 5.82 -16.71 3.25
C ILE A 174 4.55 -17.09 2.50
N ASP A 175 4.69 -17.74 1.35
CA ASP A 175 3.60 -18.44 0.68
C ASP A 175 3.70 -19.93 1.06
N VAL A 176 2.59 -20.53 1.51
CA VAL A 176 2.53 -21.91 1.93
C VAL A 176 1.41 -22.67 1.23
N THR A 177 1.55 -23.98 1.11
CA THR A 177 0.44 -24.92 0.85
C THR A 177 -0.02 -25.56 2.15
N GLY A 178 -1.22 -26.16 2.18
CA GLY A 178 -1.72 -26.94 3.32
C GLY A 178 -2.51 -26.17 4.37
N TYR A 179 -2.49 -24.82 4.38
CA TYR A 179 -3.25 -24.03 5.35
C TYR A 179 -4.77 -24.16 5.12
N GLN A 180 -5.49 -24.39 6.22
CA GLN A 180 -6.94 -24.57 6.19
C GLN A 180 -7.68 -23.25 6.39
N HIS A 181 -8.22 -22.70 5.31
CA HIS A 181 -9.07 -21.51 5.33
C HIS A 181 -10.52 -21.82 5.61
N LYS A 182 -11.27 -20.79 6.07
CA LYS A 182 -12.71 -20.71 5.75
C LYS A 182 -12.87 -19.95 4.43
N ASP A 183 -13.71 -20.48 3.54
CA ASP A 183 -13.96 -19.91 2.23
C ASP A 183 -14.26 -18.41 2.28
N GLY A 184 -13.57 -17.63 1.44
CA GLY A 184 -13.76 -16.20 1.31
C GLY A 184 -13.39 -15.33 2.51
N LYS A 185 -12.72 -15.88 3.52
CA LYS A 185 -12.21 -15.15 4.69
C LYS A 185 -10.70 -15.24 4.80
N LEU A 186 -10.07 -14.14 5.19
CA LEU A 186 -8.69 -14.13 5.65
C LEU A 186 -8.62 -14.24 7.17
N ASP A 187 -7.49 -14.65 7.69
CA ASP A 187 -7.19 -14.59 9.11
C ASP A 187 -6.29 -13.40 9.42
N MET A 188 -6.57 -12.72 10.54
CA MET A 188 -5.70 -11.70 11.14
C MET A 188 -5.38 -12.11 12.56
N TYR A 189 -4.12 -12.00 12.96
CA TYR A 189 -3.65 -12.33 14.31
C TYR A 189 -3.05 -11.09 14.94
N THR A 190 -3.35 -10.86 16.22
CA THR A 190 -2.87 -9.71 16.99
C THR A 190 -2.16 -10.19 18.26
N GLY A 191 -1.19 -9.43 18.73
CA GLY A 191 -0.41 -9.70 19.93
C GLY A 191 0.99 -9.12 19.79
N GLN A 192 1.55 -8.62 20.89
CA GLN A 192 2.84 -7.93 20.89
C GLN A 192 4.01 -8.89 20.56
N GLN A 193 3.85 -10.17 20.85
CA GLN A 193 4.87 -11.18 20.59
C GLN A 193 5.00 -11.53 19.10
N ILE A 194 3.85 -11.56 18.36
CA ILE A 194 3.80 -12.01 16.97
C ILE A 194 3.82 -10.85 15.95
N ALA A 195 3.38 -9.66 16.35
CA ALA A 195 3.31 -8.49 15.49
C ALA A 195 3.34 -7.19 16.32
N PRO A 196 4.50 -6.80 16.90
CA PRO A 196 4.60 -5.63 17.76
C PRO A 196 4.03 -4.36 17.13
N GLY A 197 2.98 -3.81 17.74
CA GLY A 197 2.31 -2.59 17.28
C GLY A 197 1.52 -2.71 15.99
N PHE A 198 1.29 -3.95 15.49
CA PHE A 198 0.57 -4.19 14.24
C PHE A 198 -0.25 -5.50 14.28
N PHE A 199 -0.29 -6.25 13.16
CA PHE A 199 -0.95 -7.56 13.07
C PHE A 199 -0.23 -8.47 12.09
N ALA A 200 -0.46 -9.77 12.22
CA ALA A 200 -0.08 -10.80 11.27
C ALA A 200 -1.33 -11.28 10.50
N TRP A 201 -1.11 -11.98 9.39
CA TRP A 201 -2.20 -12.44 8.51
C TRP A 201 -1.96 -13.83 7.94
N ALA A 202 -3.07 -14.49 7.53
CA ALA A 202 -3.08 -15.60 6.59
C ALA A 202 -4.12 -15.28 5.51
N ILE A 203 -3.65 -15.02 4.28
CA ILE A 203 -4.45 -14.56 3.14
C ILE A 203 -4.55 -15.67 2.11
N PRO A 204 -5.77 -16.14 1.74
CA PRO A 204 -5.94 -17.09 0.66
C PRO A 204 -5.52 -16.49 -0.69
N THR A 205 -4.69 -17.23 -1.44
CA THR A 205 -4.18 -16.84 -2.76
C THR A 205 -4.38 -17.92 -3.80
N GLY A 206 -5.58 -18.47 -3.88
CA GLY A 206 -5.90 -19.60 -4.72
C GLY A 206 -5.47 -20.93 -4.10
N THR A 207 -4.45 -21.57 -4.65
CA THR A 207 -3.91 -22.85 -4.17
C THR A 207 -2.92 -22.72 -3.02
N THR A 208 -2.51 -21.49 -2.69
CA THR A 208 -1.58 -21.19 -1.59
C THR A 208 -2.19 -20.23 -0.60
N THR A 209 -1.52 -20.06 0.52
CA THR A 209 -1.83 -19.06 1.54
C THR A 209 -0.61 -18.20 1.78
N ARG A 210 -0.83 -16.91 1.84
CA ARG A 210 0.19 -15.94 2.18
C ARG A 210 0.12 -15.62 3.66
N ILE A 211 1.10 -16.11 4.43
CA ILE A 211 1.21 -15.86 5.88
C ILE A 211 2.30 -14.81 6.08
N GLY A 212 2.03 -13.80 6.88
CA GLY A 212 3.02 -12.75 7.10
C GLY A 212 2.72 -11.88 8.30
N THR A 213 3.66 -10.98 8.58
CA THR A 213 3.55 -10.00 9.66
C THR A 213 4.02 -8.63 9.20
N PHE A 214 3.41 -7.59 9.73
CA PHE A 214 3.97 -6.25 9.72
C PHE A 214 4.59 -5.93 11.07
N SER A 215 5.69 -5.19 11.02
CA SER A 215 6.32 -4.66 12.22
C SER A 215 6.93 -3.29 11.95
N ARG A 216 6.95 -2.47 12.96
CA ARG A 216 7.77 -1.25 12.94
C ARG A 216 9.15 -1.60 13.45
N PRO A 217 10.24 -1.20 12.75
CA PRO A 217 11.61 -1.51 13.17
C PRO A 217 11.93 -1.07 14.60
N ASP A 218 11.36 0.06 15.05
CA ASP A 218 11.55 0.62 16.40
C ASP A 218 10.83 -0.17 17.51
N LEU A 219 9.90 -1.06 17.17
CA LEU A 219 9.19 -1.92 18.12
C LEU A 219 9.73 -3.36 18.16
N LEU A 220 10.53 -3.75 17.18
CA LEU A 220 11.11 -5.09 17.11
C LEU A 220 12.24 -5.30 18.16
N GLY A 221 12.90 -4.21 18.60
CA GLY A 221 14.06 -4.36 19.48
C GLY A 221 15.18 -5.13 18.79
N GLU A 222 15.57 -6.26 19.37
CA GLU A 222 16.64 -7.12 18.84
C GLU A 222 16.11 -8.27 17.95
N ILE A 223 14.78 -8.48 17.89
CA ILE A 223 14.18 -9.52 17.08
C ILE A 223 13.94 -9.06 15.64
N SER A 224 13.97 -9.97 14.69
CA SER A 224 13.67 -9.72 13.28
C SER A 224 12.17 -9.92 12.97
N SER A 225 11.72 -9.38 11.83
CA SER A 225 10.35 -9.67 11.35
C SER A 225 10.16 -11.16 10.98
N GLU A 226 11.23 -11.90 10.69
CA GLU A 226 11.19 -13.34 10.46
C GLU A 226 10.95 -14.10 11.76
N GLU A 227 11.60 -13.68 12.85
CA GLU A 227 11.37 -14.26 14.17
C GLU A 227 9.94 -14.02 14.65
N THR A 228 9.36 -12.83 14.43
CA THR A 228 7.93 -12.59 14.76
C THR A 228 6.99 -13.51 13.97
N LEU A 229 7.30 -13.83 12.71
CA LEU A 229 6.53 -14.82 11.96
C LEU A 229 6.72 -16.23 12.54
N THR A 230 7.93 -16.61 12.93
CA THR A 230 8.22 -17.89 13.56
C THR A 230 7.46 -18.04 14.87
N GLU A 231 7.37 -16.99 15.68
CA GLU A 231 6.54 -16.95 16.88
C GLU A 231 5.05 -17.21 16.58
N LEU A 232 4.50 -16.58 15.52
CA LEU A 232 3.13 -16.86 15.10
C LEU A 232 2.92 -18.33 14.74
N LEU A 233 3.83 -18.91 13.94
CA LEU A 233 3.71 -20.29 13.46
C LEU A 233 3.78 -21.32 14.59
N ASN A 234 4.50 -21.01 15.67
CA ASN A 234 4.67 -21.86 16.84
C ASN A 234 3.78 -21.47 18.04
N HIS A 235 2.97 -20.44 17.91
CA HIS A 235 2.17 -19.90 18.99
C HIS A 235 1.16 -20.95 19.53
N GLU A 236 1.11 -21.15 20.82
CA GLU A 236 0.30 -22.23 21.45
C GLU A 236 -1.16 -22.23 21.04
N LEU A 237 -1.76 -21.06 20.83
CA LEU A 237 -3.17 -20.92 20.42
C LEU A 237 -3.41 -21.23 18.94
N TRP A 238 -2.39 -21.14 18.09
CA TRP A 238 -2.62 -21.16 16.63
C TRP A 238 -1.73 -22.14 15.87
N LYS A 239 -0.71 -22.75 16.48
CA LYS A 239 0.24 -23.67 15.82
C LYS A 239 -0.44 -24.79 15.03
N ASP A 240 -1.55 -25.34 15.57
CA ASP A 240 -2.30 -26.42 14.91
C ASP A 240 -2.92 -25.97 13.56
N ARG A 241 -3.09 -24.66 13.34
CA ARG A 241 -3.57 -24.11 12.07
C ARG A 241 -2.49 -24.11 10.99
N PHE A 242 -1.25 -24.15 11.39
CA PHE A 242 -0.07 -24.14 10.53
C PHE A 242 0.56 -25.52 10.38
N GLU A 243 0.07 -26.50 11.12
CA GLU A 243 0.52 -27.89 11.02
C GLU A 243 0.28 -28.44 9.60
N GLY A 244 1.28 -29.11 9.03
CA GLY A 244 1.23 -29.63 7.65
C GLY A 244 1.41 -28.56 6.56
N CYS A 245 1.61 -27.28 6.90
CA CYS A 245 1.97 -26.28 5.92
C CYS A 245 3.39 -26.48 5.39
N SER A 246 3.54 -26.31 4.06
CA SER A 246 4.83 -26.36 3.39
C SER A 246 5.12 -25.04 2.70
N GLU A 247 6.26 -24.41 3.02
CA GLU A 247 6.68 -23.15 2.41
C GLU A 247 7.07 -23.33 0.95
N VAL A 248 6.56 -22.46 0.07
CA VAL A 248 6.85 -22.45 -1.37
C VAL A 248 7.43 -21.11 -1.85
N GLY A 249 7.47 -20.10 -1.00
CA GLY A 249 8.05 -18.80 -1.32
C GLY A 249 8.22 -17.92 -0.09
N ARG A 250 9.18 -16.98 -0.14
CA ARG A 250 9.53 -16.10 0.97
C ARG A 250 9.83 -14.70 0.46
N TYR A 251 9.33 -13.67 1.15
CA TYR A 251 9.39 -12.29 0.69
C TYR A 251 9.49 -11.32 1.86
N CYS A 252 10.30 -10.27 1.69
CA CYS A 252 10.42 -9.18 2.65
C CYS A 252 10.44 -7.85 1.90
N GLY A 253 9.82 -6.82 2.45
CA GLY A 253 9.84 -5.51 1.83
C GLY A 253 9.44 -4.37 2.75
N PRO A 254 9.97 -3.16 2.49
CA PRO A 254 9.60 -1.96 3.21
C PRO A 254 8.25 -1.44 2.76
N VAL A 255 7.46 -0.95 3.72
CA VAL A 255 6.14 -0.35 3.51
C VAL A 255 6.17 1.11 3.99
N PRO A 256 6.35 2.07 3.08
CA PRO A 256 6.48 3.49 3.41
C PRO A 256 5.12 4.12 3.70
N ALA A 257 4.82 4.36 4.98
CA ALA A 257 3.48 4.71 5.45
C ALA A 257 3.28 6.19 5.82
N LYS A 258 4.30 7.03 5.64
CA LYS A 258 4.18 8.48 5.89
C LYS A 258 4.63 9.29 4.70
N PRO A 259 3.69 10.04 4.07
CA PRO A 259 3.98 10.82 2.88
C PRO A 259 5.12 11.82 3.06
N VAL A 260 5.92 11.98 2.01
CA VAL A 260 6.98 12.99 1.95
C VAL A 260 6.40 14.40 1.95
N LYS A 261 7.16 15.37 2.48
CA LYS A 261 6.73 16.79 2.50
C LYS A 261 6.80 17.47 1.13
N LYS A 262 7.63 16.93 0.21
CA LYS A 262 7.84 17.49 -1.12
C LYS A 262 7.48 16.43 -2.17
N PRO A 263 6.19 16.29 -2.53
CA PRO A 263 5.76 15.31 -3.54
C PRO A 263 6.11 15.74 -4.97
N ALA A 264 6.47 17.01 -5.16
CA ALA A 264 6.98 17.57 -6.42
C ALA A 264 8.16 18.52 -6.19
N LEU A 265 8.96 18.67 -7.24
CA LEU A 265 10.06 19.64 -7.35
C LEU A 265 10.10 20.11 -8.81
N GLY A 266 9.37 21.20 -9.11
CA GLY A 266 9.22 21.68 -10.47
C GLY A 266 8.60 20.63 -11.40
N ARG A 267 9.39 20.11 -12.35
CA ARG A 267 8.98 19.08 -13.33
C ARG A 267 9.14 17.64 -12.83
N VAL A 268 9.61 17.44 -11.59
CA VAL A 268 9.81 16.11 -10.99
C VAL A 268 8.71 15.82 -9.98
N PHE A 269 8.05 14.65 -10.09
CA PHE A 269 6.94 14.24 -9.20
C PHE A 269 7.18 12.85 -8.65
N LEU A 270 6.63 12.57 -7.45
CA LEU A 270 6.66 11.25 -6.81
C LEU A 270 5.24 10.71 -6.65
N PHE A 271 5.06 9.40 -6.92
CA PHE A 271 3.78 8.70 -6.81
C PHE A 271 3.92 7.40 -6.01
N GLY A 272 2.80 6.94 -5.45
CA GLY A 272 2.74 5.66 -4.73
C GLY A 272 3.73 5.59 -3.57
N ASP A 273 4.43 4.47 -3.46
CA ASP A 273 5.41 4.19 -2.40
C ASP A 273 6.63 5.13 -2.46
N ALA A 274 6.99 5.62 -3.65
CA ALA A 274 8.02 6.64 -3.80
C ALA A 274 7.65 7.93 -3.05
N ALA A 275 6.37 8.26 -2.97
CA ALA A 275 5.84 9.38 -2.20
C ALA A 275 5.48 9.01 -0.73
N GLY A 276 5.60 7.73 -0.33
CA GLY A 276 5.28 7.27 1.03
C GLY A 276 3.79 7.08 1.29
N LEU A 277 3.01 6.64 0.29
CA LEU A 277 1.54 6.64 0.34
C LEU A 277 0.90 5.32 0.80
N CYS A 278 1.65 4.39 1.38
CA CYS A 278 1.03 3.22 1.99
C CYS A 278 0.16 3.61 3.19
N LYS A 279 -0.99 2.96 3.33
CA LYS A 279 -1.88 3.15 4.48
C LYS A 279 -1.19 2.71 5.77
N PRO A 280 -1.17 3.54 6.82
CA PRO A 280 -0.49 3.20 8.07
C PRO A 280 -1.18 2.07 8.86
N THR A 281 -2.42 1.70 8.51
CA THR A 281 -3.19 0.64 9.18
C THR A 281 -3.08 -0.72 8.52
N THR A 282 -2.94 -0.78 7.18
CA THR A 282 -2.99 -2.06 6.44
C THR A 282 -1.81 -2.25 5.50
N GLY A 283 -0.91 -1.26 5.38
CA GLY A 283 0.21 -1.31 4.43
C GLY A 283 -0.17 -1.19 2.96
N GLY A 284 -1.47 -1.12 2.62
CA GLY A 284 -1.92 -1.07 1.23
C GLY A 284 -1.58 0.24 0.52
N GLY A 285 -0.79 0.18 -0.57
CA GLY A 285 -0.33 1.33 -1.36
C GLY A 285 -1.12 1.58 -2.66
N ILE A 286 -1.74 0.54 -3.26
CA ILE A 286 -2.39 0.64 -4.59
C ILE A 286 -3.53 1.67 -4.58
N GLY A 287 -4.47 1.56 -3.65
CA GLY A 287 -5.63 2.47 -3.59
C GLY A 287 -5.25 3.94 -3.39
N PRO A 288 -4.45 4.30 -2.38
CA PRO A 288 -3.94 5.66 -2.23
C PRO A 288 -3.13 6.14 -3.42
N GLY A 289 -2.32 5.27 -4.04
CA GLY A 289 -1.52 5.58 -5.22
C GLY A 289 -2.39 5.91 -6.43
N PHE A 290 -3.41 5.10 -6.75
CA PHE A 290 -4.36 5.40 -7.83
C PHE A 290 -5.12 6.69 -7.59
N THR A 291 -5.56 6.93 -6.36
CA THR A 291 -6.23 8.19 -5.99
C THR A 291 -5.30 9.39 -6.17
N HIS A 292 -4.02 9.23 -5.81
CA HIS A 292 -3.02 10.30 -6.01
C HIS A 292 -2.79 10.58 -7.50
N VAL A 293 -2.70 9.54 -8.33
CA VAL A 293 -2.59 9.66 -9.79
C VAL A 293 -3.79 10.43 -10.36
N ASP A 294 -5.02 9.99 -10.05
CA ASP A 294 -6.24 10.64 -10.56
C ASP A 294 -6.30 12.12 -10.19
N ASN A 295 -5.96 12.46 -8.94
CA ASN A 295 -5.99 13.84 -8.45
C ASN A 295 -4.86 14.71 -9.01
N SER A 296 -3.76 14.10 -9.48
CA SER A 296 -2.58 14.82 -9.98
C SER A 296 -2.53 14.95 -11.49
N LEU A 297 -3.38 14.24 -12.22
CA LEU A 297 -3.34 14.16 -13.68
C LEU A 297 -3.39 15.54 -14.33
N GLU A 298 -4.32 16.40 -13.90
CA GLU A 298 -4.47 17.76 -14.42
C GLU A 298 -3.21 18.61 -14.19
N LEU A 299 -2.62 18.53 -12.99
CA LEU A 299 -1.38 19.25 -12.70
C LEU A 299 -0.22 18.78 -13.58
N VAL A 300 -0.05 17.46 -13.71
CA VAL A 300 1.03 16.88 -14.54
C VAL A 300 0.85 17.28 -16.00
N SER A 301 -0.36 17.18 -16.56
CA SER A 301 -0.66 17.61 -17.93
C SER A 301 -0.37 19.10 -18.15
N LYS A 302 -0.79 19.97 -17.24
CA LYS A 302 -0.46 21.40 -17.31
C LYS A 302 1.04 21.69 -17.30
N VAL A 303 1.81 20.94 -16.52
CA VAL A 303 3.28 21.08 -16.48
C VAL A 303 3.92 20.57 -17.78
N ILE A 304 3.37 19.52 -18.39
CA ILE A 304 3.82 19.01 -19.70
C ILE A 304 3.58 20.06 -20.80
N GLU A 305 2.40 20.68 -20.82
CA GLU A 305 1.97 21.64 -21.83
C GLU A 305 2.65 23.02 -21.70
N SER A 306 3.21 23.32 -20.53
CA SER A 306 3.86 24.62 -20.27
C SER A 306 5.34 24.58 -20.56
N ASP A 307 5.83 25.53 -21.34
CA ASP A 307 7.28 25.77 -21.56
C ASP A 307 7.91 26.41 -20.33
N ASN A 308 7.25 27.41 -19.73
CA ASN A 308 7.70 28.06 -18.50
C ASN A 308 6.80 27.66 -17.32
N ILE A 309 7.34 26.94 -16.36
CA ILE A 309 6.62 26.59 -15.13
C ILE A 309 7.05 27.44 -13.95
N ASN A 310 6.10 27.85 -13.14
CA ASN A 310 6.39 28.36 -11.81
C ASN A 310 6.56 27.20 -10.84
N SER A 311 7.81 26.75 -10.62
CA SER A 311 8.13 25.60 -9.76
C SER A 311 7.51 25.72 -8.35
N ASN A 312 7.51 26.92 -7.75
CA ASN A 312 6.89 27.13 -6.43
C ASN A 312 5.37 26.94 -6.46
N ALA A 313 4.70 27.35 -7.54
CA ALA A 313 3.26 27.15 -7.72
C ALA A 313 2.94 25.68 -7.93
N THR A 314 3.71 24.98 -8.75
CA THR A 314 3.61 23.52 -8.99
C THR A 314 3.77 22.75 -7.68
N ASP A 315 4.82 23.02 -6.92
CA ASP A 315 5.10 22.37 -5.64
C ASP A 315 3.99 22.62 -4.60
N ARG A 316 3.42 23.84 -4.60
CA ARG A 316 2.29 24.19 -3.73
C ARG A 316 1.04 23.42 -4.11
N TRP A 317 0.74 23.32 -5.41
CA TRP A 317 -0.42 22.58 -5.89
C TRP A 317 -0.28 21.09 -5.61
N ALA A 318 0.86 20.48 -5.88
CA ALA A 318 1.14 19.08 -5.54
C ALA A 318 0.96 18.79 -4.05
N ARG A 319 1.41 19.71 -3.15
CA ARG A 319 1.15 19.60 -1.71
C ARG A 319 -0.33 19.70 -1.35
N GLN A 320 -1.11 20.52 -2.06
CA GLN A 320 -2.56 20.61 -1.85
C GLN A 320 -3.28 19.33 -2.27
N ILE A 321 -2.87 18.70 -3.37
CA ILE A 321 -3.43 17.43 -3.87
C ILE A 321 -3.20 16.29 -2.87
N ILE A 322 -2.02 16.17 -2.30
CA ILE A 322 -1.69 15.09 -1.36
C ILE A 322 -2.27 15.31 0.05
N LYS A 323 -2.58 16.54 0.42
CA LYS A 323 -3.02 16.92 1.78
C LYS A 323 -4.23 16.14 2.31
N PRO A 324 -5.31 15.86 1.51
CA PRO A 324 -6.43 15.02 1.96
C PRO A 324 -6.01 13.60 2.29
N ILE A 325 -5.12 13.00 1.49
CA ILE A 325 -4.57 11.66 1.73
C ILE A 325 -3.75 11.67 3.02
N MET A 326 -2.88 12.67 3.22
CA MET A 326 -2.09 12.83 4.45
C MET A 326 -2.98 12.91 5.69
N LYS A 327 -4.03 13.74 5.67
CA LYS A 327 -4.98 13.86 6.80
C LYS A 327 -5.68 12.55 7.12
N LYS A 328 -6.10 11.80 6.07
CA LYS A 328 -6.71 10.47 6.25
C LYS A 328 -5.72 9.49 6.88
N HIS A 329 -4.46 9.50 6.42
CA HIS A 329 -3.40 8.64 6.95
C HIS A 329 -3.02 9.02 8.39
N ASP A 330 -2.94 10.30 8.74
CA ASP A 330 -2.60 10.73 10.11
C ASP A 330 -3.68 10.28 11.10
N ARG A 331 -4.97 10.41 10.74
CA ARG A 331 -6.08 9.89 11.56
C ARG A 331 -6.04 8.36 11.70
N ALA A 332 -5.79 7.65 10.59
CA ALA A 332 -5.67 6.20 10.58
C ALA A 332 -4.49 5.72 11.44
N ARG A 333 -3.36 6.44 11.39
CA ARG A 333 -2.19 6.19 12.23
C ARG A 333 -2.51 6.37 13.70
N ALA A 334 -3.16 7.46 14.07
CA ALA A 334 -3.54 7.71 15.46
C ALA A 334 -4.43 6.60 16.03
N LEU A 335 -5.38 6.08 15.22
CA LEU A 335 -6.20 4.93 15.60
C LEU A 335 -5.37 3.64 15.74
N ARG A 336 -4.48 3.35 14.79
CA ARG A 336 -3.56 2.20 14.89
C ARG A 336 -2.70 2.28 16.15
N ASP A 337 -2.09 3.42 16.38
CA ASP A 337 -1.19 3.62 17.51
C ASP A 337 -1.95 3.46 18.85
N PHE A 338 -3.19 3.95 18.90
CA PHE A 338 -4.04 3.76 20.06
C PHE A 338 -4.38 2.29 20.31
N PHE A 339 -4.83 1.55 19.27
CA PHE A 339 -5.33 0.19 19.43
C PHE A 339 -4.25 -0.87 19.43
N LEU A 340 -3.18 -0.70 18.65
CA LEU A 340 -2.20 -1.76 18.42
C LEU A 340 -0.81 -1.40 18.99
N THR A 341 -0.35 -0.16 18.81
CA THR A 341 1.01 0.21 19.19
C THR A 341 1.14 0.47 20.70
N ASN A 342 0.15 1.15 21.29
CA ASN A 342 0.21 1.60 22.68
C ASN A 342 -0.60 0.74 23.65
N SER A 343 -1.27 -0.32 23.18
CA SER A 343 -2.04 -1.23 24.02
C SER A 343 -1.22 -2.44 24.43
N THR A 344 -1.37 -2.87 25.68
CA THR A 344 -0.90 -4.20 26.09
C THR A 344 -1.82 -5.29 25.53
N ASP A 345 -1.38 -6.54 25.56
CA ASP A 345 -2.20 -7.66 25.11
C ASP A 345 -3.48 -7.81 25.96
N GLU A 346 -3.44 -7.52 27.30
CA GLU A 346 -4.62 -7.54 28.16
C GLU A 346 -5.61 -6.42 27.80
N GLU A 347 -5.12 -5.22 27.47
CA GLU A 347 -5.96 -4.11 27.02
C GLU A 347 -6.61 -4.43 25.67
N LEU A 348 -5.85 -5.01 24.75
CA LEU A 348 -6.36 -5.42 23.45
C LEU A 348 -7.41 -6.54 23.59
N ASP A 349 -7.17 -7.53 24.43
CA ASP A 349 -8.16 -8.58 24.75
C ASP A 349 -9.45 -8.03 25.36
N SER A 350 -9.35 -7.00 26.18
CA SER A 350 -10.54 -6.34 26.73
C SER A 350 -11.40 -5.70 25.63
N ILE A 351 -10.75 -5.17 24.59
CA ILE A 351 -11.41 -4.60 23.40
C ILE A 351 -12.02 -5.72 22.55
N PHE A 352 -11.28 -6.81 22.33
CA PHE A 352 -11.76 -7.96 21.56
C PHE A 352 -13.00 -8.61 22.20
N ARG A 353 -13.06 -8.71 23.52
CA ARG A 353 -14.26 -9.19 24.24
C ARG A 353 -15.49 -8.33 23.97
N VAL A 354 -15.34 -7.01 23.81
CA VAL A 354 -16.45 -6.13 23.42
C VAL A 354 -16.81 -6.33 21.94
N TRP A 355 -15.82 -6.45 21.07
CA TRP A 355 -16.05 -6.63 19.63
C TRP A 355 -16.65 -7.99 19.27
N ALA A 356 -16.38 -9.03 20.07
CA ALA A 356 -16.94 -10.37 19.88
C ALA A 356 -18.43 -10.50 20.25
N ARG A 357 -19.04 -9.47 20.83
CA ARG A 357 -20.48 -9.48 21.16
C ARG A 357 -21.31 -9.45 19.87
N PRO A 358 -22.39 -10.26 19.77
CA PRO A 358 -23.24 -10.35 18.60
C PRO A 358 -23.71 -8.98 18.07
N GLU A 359 -24.23 -8.13 18.98
CA GLU A 359 -24.73 -6.80 18.65
C GLU A 359 -23.63 -5.86 18.09
N VAL A 360 -22.38 -6.04 18.53
CA VAL A 360 -21.23 -5.24 18.03
C VAL A 360 -20.79 -5.78 16.69
N ILE A 361 -20.78 -7.09 16.49
CA ILE A 361 -20.49 -7.72 15.19
C ILE A 361 -21.50 -7.24 14.14
N GLU A 362 -22.81 -7.16 14.47
CA GLU A 362 -23.82 -6.62 13.56
C GLU A 362 -23.52 -5.16 13.15
N LEU A 363 -23.11 -4.33 14.12
CA LEU A 363 -22.70 -2.94 13.84
C LEU A 363 -21.47 -2.90 12.92
N ILE A 364 -20.46 -3.74 13.18
CA ILE A 364 -19.25 -3.83 12.34
C ILE A 364 -19.62 -4.31 10.94
N GLN A 365 -20.48 -5.30 10.78
CA GLN A 365 -20.92 -5.79 9.48
C GLN A 365 -21.68 -4.73 8.68
N LYS A 366 -22.55 -3.98 9.33
CA LYS A 366 -23.41 -2.96 8.70
C LYS A 366 -22.65 -1.68 8.35
N TYR A 367 -21.83 -1.17 9.25
CA TYR A 367 -21.19 0.15 9.14
C TYR A 367 -19.67 0.08 8.95
N GLY A 368 -19.06 -1.10 9.12
CA GLY A 368 -17.61 -1.27 9.02
C GLY A 368 -17.12 -1.14 7.59
N GLU A 369 -16.34 -0.10 7.34
CA GLU A 369 -15.57 0.09 6.11
C GLU A 369 -14.12 0.39 6.45
N ILE A 370 -13.21 -0.44 5.92
CA ILE A 370 -11.76 -0.27 6.14
C ILE A 370 -11.28 1.09 5.59
N GLU A 371 -11.91 1.56 4.50
CA GLU A 371 -11.56 2.83 3.86
C GLU A 371 -12.18 4.06 4.55
N ASN A 372 -13.27 3.86 5.30
CA ASN A 372 -13.96 4.93 6.02
C ASN A 372 -14.51 4.44 7.37
N PRO A 373 -13.69 4.35 8.43
CA PRO A 373 -14.09 3.82 9.74
C PRO A 373 -14.95 4.80 10.58
N VAL A 374 -15.08 6.07 10.14
CA VAL A 374 -15.77 7.11 10.94
C VAL A 374 -17.23 6.79 11.22
N PRO A 375 -18.07 6.34 10.25
CA PRO A 375 -19.48 6.01 10.52
C PRO A 375 -19.63 4.90 11.56
N LEU A 376 -18.80 3.86 11.48
CA LEU A 376 -18.77 2.79 12.49
C LEU A 376 -18.37 3.34 13.86
N GLY A 377 -17.31 4.14 13.95
CA GLY A 377 -16.85 4.73 15.20
C GLY A 377 -17.94 5.57 15.89
N LEU A 378 -18.65 6.41 15.15
CA LEU A 378 -19.77 7.21 15.67
C LEU A 378 -20.93 6.34 16.15
N LYS A 379 -21.24 5.26 15.42
CA LYS A 379 -22.31 4.33 15.79
C LYS A 379 -21.95 3.54 17.05
N MET A 380 -20.72 3.05 17.15
CA MET A 380 -20.23 2.38 18.36
C MET A 380 -20.22 3.30 19.58
N LEU A 381 -19.81 4.56 19.42
CA LEU A 381 -19.89 5.56 20.50
C LEU A 381 -21.31 5.76 21.02
N LYS A 382 -22.30 5.72 20.12
CA LYS A 382 -23.71 5.90 20.48
C LYS A 382 -24.29 4.66 21.15
N ASP A 383 -24.05 3.48 20.57
CA ASP A 383 -24.82 2.26 20.86
C ASP A 383 -24.08 1.27 21.80
N VAL A 384 -22.74 1.45 21.99
CA VAL A 384 -21.92 0.56 22.85
C VAL A 384 -21.31 1.36 24.00
N PRO A 385 -21.88 1.27 25.24
CA PRO A 385 -21.42 2.08 26.37
C PRO A 385 -19.96 1.91 26.74
N GLU A 386 -19.42 0.68 26.63
CA GLU A 386 -18.01 0.38 26.91
C GLU A 386 -17.09 1.06 25.90
N PHE A 387 -17.54 1.21 24.65
CA PHE A 387 -16.79 1.90 23.62
C PHE A 387 -16.60 3.40 23.92
N ARG A 388 -17.51 4.02 24.70
CA ARG A 388 -17.34 5.41 25.16
C ARG A 388 -16.13 5.57 26.07
N ARG A 389 -15.83 4.59 26.92
CA ARG A 389 -14.64 4.60 27.78
C ARG A 389 -13.36 4.43 26.95
N ILE A 390 -13.41 3.53 25.96
CA ILE A 390 -12.30 3.31 25.01
C ILE A 390 -12.09 4.58 24.18
N ALA A 391 -13.15 5.20 23.69
CA ALA A 391 -13.07 6.37 22.82
C ALA A 391 -12.66 7.67 23.55
N LEU A 392 -12.96 7.83 24.82
CA LEU A 392 -12.42 8.93 25.62
C LEU A 392 -10.91 8.89 25.71
N ARG A 393 -10.31 7.68 25.79
CA ARG A 393 -8.86 7.49 25.68
C ARG A 393 -8.36 7.76 24.24
N ALA A 394 -9.10 7.32 23.21
CA ALA A 394 -8.75 7.55 21.81
C ALA A 394 -8.94 9.00 21.35
N ALA A 395 -9.92 9.74 21.89
CA ALA A 395 -10.18 11.13 21.55
C ALA A 395 -8.99 12.04 21.86
N ASN A 396 -8.29 11.80 22.96
CA ASN A 396 -7.05 12.51 23.28
C ASN A 396 -5.95 12.26 22.22
N SER A 397 -5.87 11.05 21.67
CA SER A 397 -4.91 10.71 20.61
C SER A 397 -5.27 11.33 19.24
N LEU A 398 -6.58 11.55 18.99
CA LEU A 398 -7.09 12.10 17.73
C LEU A 398 -7.09 13.64 17.71
N ILE A 399 -7.14 14.31 18.87
CA ILE A 399 -7.14 15.77 18.99
C ILE A 399 -5.72 16.31 18.75
N PHE A 400 -4.69 15.55 19.09
CA PHE A 400 -3.28 15.92 18.95
C PHE A 400 -2.60 15.38 17.67
N ALA A 401 -3.31 14.65 16.78
CA ALA A 401 -2.87 14.16 15.46
C ALA A 401 -3.41 15.05 14.32
#